data_d0c7e307006f3957f411883e0432dc64
#
_entry.id   d0c7e307006f3957f411883e0432dc64
#
_cell.length_a   1.000
_cell.length_b   1.000
_cell.length_c   1.000
_cell.angle_alpha   90.00
_cell.angle_beta   90.00
_cell.angle_gamma   90.00
#
_symmetry.space_group_name_H-M   'P 1'
#
loop_
_entity.id
_entity.type
_entity.pdbx_description
1 polymer ?
#
loop_
_entity_poly.entity_id
_entity_poly.type
_entity_poly.pdbx_seq_one_letter_code
_entity_poly.pdbx_strand_id
1 'polypeptide(L)'
;MAIVAKLIFILCSLASITVSNHEFKEVGSSVQLHIKGYIKPFKTLKWMHGRYFVLTYDQKLNKVEPGRAYNGRVKLDKDTYSLTMKSLQKNDSGLYIAKSIDEEGENSIVQYKLSVLDPVESPILTPVPHQLSSDPCNVTLTCSGHNLTIRSNCSNDVCEEKKIESPGGIILSMYVSGSTITCNHSNPVSWKKSAIKEIKEICFSIGPTNQLLYIVIALSCVALILLLTVIGCHTT
;
A
#
# COMPACT_ATOMS: atom_id res chain seq x y z
N MET A 1 -1.50 -13.21 -51.54
CA MET A 1 -0.52 -12.90 -50.46
C MET A 1 -0.36 -11.42 -50.17
N ALA A 2 -0.23 -10.55 -51.20
CA ALA A 2 -0.08 -9.09 -51.00
C ALA A 2 -1.22 -8.37 -50.29
N ILE A 3 -2.48 -8.80 -50.49
CA ILE A 3 -3.67 -8.19 -49.89
C ILE A 3 -3.77 -8.52 -48.40
N VAL A 4 -3.43 -9.74 -48.00
CA VAL A 4 -3.44 -10.18 -46.59
C VAL A 4 -2.32 -9.46 -45.79
N ALA A 5 -1.15 -9.29 -46.38
CA ALA A 5 -0.05 -8.54 -45.77
C ALA A 5 -0.41 -7.05 -45.58
N LYS A 6 -1.11 -6.41 -46.54
CA LYS A 6 -1.63 -5.04 -46.39
C LYS A 6 -2.70 -4.92 -45.32
N LEU A 7 -3.61 -5.87 -45.19
CA LEU A 7 -4.64 -5.89 -44.15
C LEU A 7 -4.02 -6.06 -42.74
N ILE A 8 -2.99 -6.91 -42.60
CA ILE A 8 -2.27 -7.09 -41.33
C ILE A 8 -1.51 -5.81 -40.95
N PHE A 9 -0.91 -5.10 -41.93
CA PHE A 9 -0.24 -3.81 -41.68
C PHE A 9 -1.22 -2.71 -41.27
N ILE A 10 -2.43 -2.67 -41.85
CA ILE A 10 -3.48 -1.70 -41.50
C ILE A 10 -4.05 -2.01 -40.13
N LEU A 11 -4.23 -3.28 -39.74
CA LEU A 11 -4.67 -3.68 -38.39
C LEU A 11 -3.59 -3.42 -37.32
N CYS A 12 -2.31 -3.54 -37.66
CA CYS A 12 -1.21 -3.22 -36.74
C CYS A 12 -1.02 -1.70 -36.53
N SER A 13 -1.39 -0.86 -37.52
CA SER A 13 -1.32 0.60 -37.40
C SER A 13 -2.46 1.24 -36.63
N LEU A 14 -3.55 0.50 -36.35
CA LEU A 14 -4.69 0.96 -35.54
C LEU A 14 -4.57 0.64 -34.05
N ALA A 15 -3.59 -0.18 -33.66
CA ALA A 15 -3.21 -0.36 -32.27
C ALA A 15 -2.21 0.75 -31.88
N SER A 16 -2.63 2.00 -31.88
CA SER A 16 -2.00 3.01 -31.05
C SER A 16 -2.20 2.57 -29.60
N ILE A 17 -1.25 1.76 -29.10
CA ILE A 17 -1.11 1.51 -27.68
C ILE A 17 -0.76 2.87 -27.09
N THR A 18 -1.79 3.63 -26.70
CA THR A 18 -1.60 4.78 -25.83
C THR A 18 -1.04 4.20 -24.54
N VAL A 19 0.28 4.24 -24.40
CA VAL A 19 0.94 3.95 -23.13
C VAL A 19 0.43 5.02 -22.17
N SER A 20 -0.63 4.70 -21.46
CA SER A 20 -1.14 5.53 -20.38
C SER A 20 -0.07 5.49 -19.29
N ASN A 21 0.68 6.58 -19.13
CA ASN A 21 1.61 6.75 -18.02
C ASN A 21 0.80 6.68 -16.73
N HIS A 22 1.00 5.62 -15.92
CA HIS A 22 0.31 5.48 -14.64
C HIS A 22 1.22 5.99 -13.52
N GLU A 23 0.76 7.02 -12.83
CA GLU A 23 1.43 7.63 -11.69
C GLU A 23 0.69 7.29 -10.40
N PHE A 24 1.43 6.76 -9.44
CA PHE A 24 0.93 6.53 -8.08
C PHE A 24 1.57 7.55 -7.14
N LYS A 25 0.76 8.22 -6.35
CA LYS A 25 1.22 9.26 -5.39
C LYS A 25 0.49 9.11 -4.07
N GLU A 26 1.18 9.45 -3.00
CA GLU A 26 0.59 9.50 -1.66
C GLU A 26 -0.24 10.77 -1.50
N VAL A 27 -1.34 10.68 -0.74
CA VAL A 27 -2.14 11.85 -0.32
C VAL A 27 -1.24 12.91 0.33
N GLY A 28 -1.45 14.18 -0.01
CA GLY A 28 -0.65 15.31 0.47
C GLY A 28 0.65 15.56 -0.29
N SER A 29 1.14 14.61 -1.09
CA SER A 29 2.35 14.74 -1.89
C SER A 29 2.14 15.63 -3.12
N SER A 30 3.15 15.69 -3.99
CA SER A 30 3.10 16.44 -5.25
C SER A 30 3.38 15.52 -6.43
N VAL A 31 2.88 15.88 -7.61
CA VAL A 31 3.19 15.20 -8.87
C VAL A 31 3.56 16.22 -9.95
N GLN A 32 4.46 15.82 -10.85
CA GLN A 32 4.75 16.55 -12.08
C GLN A 32 4.41 15.63 -13.27
N LEU A 33 3.48 16.07 -14.11
CA LEU A 33 3.08 15.38 -15.33
C LEU A 33 3.79 16.04 -16.51
N HIS A 34 4.68 15.28 -17.15
CA HIS A 34 5.57 15.79 -18.19
C HIS A 34 4.95 15.67 -19.58
N ILE A 35 5.23 16.66 -20.44
CA ILE A 35 5.03 16.51 -21.87
C ILE A 35 6.38 16.14 -22.48
N LYS A 36 6.46 14.98 -23.11
CA LYS A 36 7.68 14.48 -23.75
C LYS A 36 7.58 14.66 -25.26
N GLY A 37 8.68 15.10 -25.87
CA GLY A 37 8.79 15.25 -27.31
C GLY A 37 8.43 16.65 -27.84
N TYR A 38 8.40 16.77 -29.16
CA TYR A 38 8.09 18.02 -29.85
C TYR A 38 6.59 18.31 -29.80
N ILE A 39 6.26 19.53 -29.41
CA ILE A 39 4.89 20.05 -29.46
C ILE A 39 4.82 20.99 -30.66
N LYS A 40 3.88 20.74 -31.59
CA LYS A 40 3.57 21.67 -32.67
C LYS A 40 3.21 23.05 -32.09
N PRO A 41 3.47 24.17 -32.84
CA PRO A 41 2.97 25.47 -32.41
C PRO A 41 1.48 25.44 -32.12
N PHE A 42 1.06 26.05 -31.04
CA PHE A 42 -0.34 26.08 -30.59
C PHE A 42 -0.74 27.51 -30.17
N LYS A 43 -2.03 27.76 -30.08
CA LYS A 43 -2.60 29.00 -29.50
C LYS A 43 -2.87 28.84 -28.01
N THR A 44 -3.41 27.70 -27.65
CA THR A 44 -3.81 27.40 -26.27
C THR A 44 -3.40 25.97 -25.89
N LEU A 45 -2.91 25.80 -24.67
CA LEU A 45 -2.68 24.50 -24.04
C LEU A 45 -3.67 24.32 -22.90
N LYS A 46 -4.28 23.15 -22.81
CA LYS A 46 -5.18 22.78 -21.72
C LYS A 46 -4.72 21.50 -21.05
N TRP A 47 -4.64 21.51 -19.73
CA TRP A 47 -4.60 20.30 -18.93
C TRP A 47 -6.01 20.02 -18.40
N MET A 48 -6.49 18.80 -18.66
CA MET A 48 -7.84 18.35 -18.33
C MET A 48 -7.79 17.20 -17.34
N HIS A 49 -8.72 17.15 -16.39
CA HIS A 49 -9.03 16.00 -15.55
C HIS A 49 -10.46 15.54 -15.84
N GLY A 50 -10.61 14.48 -16.60
CA GLY A 50 -11.89 14.10 -17.19
C GLY A 50 -12.46 15.26 -18.03
N ARG A 51 -13.61 15.79 -17.64
CA ARG A 51 -14.25 16.95 -18.32
C ARG A 51 -13.90 18.31 -17.71
N TYR A 52 -13.12 18.36 -16.63
CA TYR A 52 -12.81 19.60 -15.93
C TYR A 52 -11.44 20.16 -16.33
N PHE A 53 -11.33 21.49 -16.40
CA PHE A 53 -10.04 22.15 -16.60
C PHE A 53 -9.22 22.12 -15.32
N VAL A 54 -7.99 21.65 -15.42
CA VAL A 54 -6.95 21.77 -14.39
C VAL A 54 -6.27 23.13 -14.51
N LEU A 55 -5.82 23.47 -15.71
CA LEU A 55 -5.37 24.80 -16.09
C LEU A 55 -5.46 25.00 -17.61
N THR A 56 -5.48 26.25 -18.01
CA THR A 56 -5.38 26.70 -19.40
C THR A 56 -4.22 27.68 -19.54
N TYR A 57 -3.45 27.57 -20.61
CA TYR A 57 -2.38 28.49 -20.97
C TYR A 57 -2.63 29.11 -22.33
N ASP A 58 -2.76 30.44 -22.37
CA ASP A 58 -2.82 31.19 -23.61
C ASP A 58 -1.42 31.66 -23.97
N GLN A 59 -0.91 31.20 -25.12
CA GLN A 59 0.45 31.50 -25.55
C GLN A 59 0.62 32.98 -25.96
N LYS A 60 -0.39 33.56 -26.64
CA LYS A 60 -0.35 34.95 -27.09
C LYS A 60 -0.33 35.93 -25.92
N LEU A 61 -1.14 35.67 -24.92
CA LEU A 61 -1.22 36.50 -23.72
C LEU A 61 -0.16 36.12 -22.65
N ASN A 62 0.57 35.02 -22.87
CA ASN A 62 1.50 34.43 -21.92
C ASN A 62 0.85 34.21 -20.53
N LYS A 63 -0.45 33.86 -20.49
CA LYS A 63 -1.28 33.80 -19.29
C LYS A 63 -1.65 32.37 -18.96
N VAL A 64 -1.46 31.99 -17.68
CA VAL A 64 -1.92 30.71 -17.11
C VAL A 64 -3.16 30.98 -16.25
N GLU A 65 -4.23 30.24 -16.49
CA GLU A 65 -5.46 30.29 -15.73
C GLU A 65 -5.73 28.92 -15.10
N PRO A 66 -5.62 28.77 -13.78
CA PRO A 66 -5.97 27.53 -13.10
C PRO A 66 -7.50 27.35 -13.04
N GLY A 67 -7.95 26.11 -13.15
CA GLY A 67 -9.34 25.74 -12.86
C GLY A 67 -9.71 26.03 -11.39
N ARG A 68 -10.96 26.36 -11.14
CA ARG A 68 -11.44 26.77 -9.79
C ARG A 68 -11.02 25.77 -8.68
N ALA A 69 -11.16 24.46 -8.93
CA ALA A 69 -10.83 23.41 -7.96
C ALA A 69 -9.31 23.24 -7.73
N TYR A 70 -8.49 23.79 -8.59
CA TYR A 70 -7.03 23.62 -8.60
C TYR A 70 -6.27 24.90 -8.24
N ASN A 71 -7.01 25.99 -7.98
CA ASN A 71 -6.40 27.29 -7.68
C ASN A 71 -5.48 27.21 -6.46
N GLY A 72 -4.26 27.76 -6.61
CA GLY A 72 -3.21 27.72 -5.59
C GLY A 72 -2.46 26.37 -5.48
N ARG A 73 -2.94 25.30 -6.13
CA ARG A 73 -2.32 23.96 -6.06
C ARG A 73 -1.60 23.54 -7.35
N VAL A 74 -1.80 24.24 -8.46
CA VAL A 74 -1.23 23.88 -9.76
C VAL A 74 -0.29 24.93 -10.29
N LYS A 75 0.72 24.51 -11.03
CA LYS A 75 1.67 25.35 -11.73
C LYS A 75 1.99 24.73 -13.09
N LEU A 76 2.07 25.56 -14.15
CA LEU A 76 2.61 25.20 -15.45
C LEU A 76 4.09 25.62 -15.52
N ASP A 77 4.93 24.71 -15.93
CA ASP A 77 6.27 25.01 -16.42
C ASP A 77 6.13 25.48 -17.88
N LYS A 78 6.51 26.73 -18.16
CA LYS A 78 6.31 27.33 -19.50
C LYS A 78 7.33 26.88 -20.54
N ASP A 79 8.44 26.30 -20.11
CA ASP A 79 9.50 25.81 -21.01
C ASP A 79 9.19 24.38 -21.47
N THR A 80 8.69 23.56 -20.56
CA THR A 80 8.37 22.14 -20.81
C THR A 80 6.87 21.87 -20.95
N TYR A 81 6.02 22.85 -20.62
CA TYR A 81 4.57 22.73 -20.53
C TYR A 81 4.08 21.65 -19.58
N SER A 82 4.94 21.22 -18.66
CA SER A 82 4.62 20.21 -17.64
C SER A 82 3.71 20.79 -16.57
N LEU A 83 2.74 19.98 -16.14
CA LEU A 83 1.84 20.33 -15.04
C LEU A 83 2.41 19.84 -13.71
N THR A 84 2.60 20.74 -12.75
CA THR A 84 2.87 20.38 -11.36
C THR A 84 1.62 20.57 -10.53
N MET A 85 1.23 19.55 -9.74
CA MET A 85 0.16 19.62 -8.75
C MET A 85 0.72 19.33 -7.37
N LYS A 86 0.30 20.12 -6.37
CA LYS A 86 0.71 20.03 -4.96
C LYS A 86 -0.48 19.64 -4.08
N SER A 87 -0.15 19.13 -2.87
CA SER A 87 -1.16 18.77 -1.86
C SER A 87 -2.26 17.89 -2.43
N LEU A 88 -1.83 16.77 -3.03
CA LEU A 88 -2.72 15.83 -3.72
C LEU A 88 -3.78 15.26 -2.78
N GLN A 89 -5.01 15.18 -3.27
CA GLN A 89 -6.17 14.62 -2.59
C GLN A 89 -6.65 13.37 -3.32
N LYS A 90 -7.38 12.48 -2.65
CA LYS A 90 -7.92 11.25 -3.27
C LYS A 90 -8.78 11.53 -4.51
N ASN A 91 -9.54 12.62 -4.49
CA ASN A 91 -10.37 13.07 -5.61
C ASN A 91 -9.57 13.67 -6.78
N ASP A 92 -8.26 13.87 -6.63
CA ASP A 92 -7.37 14.16 -7.75
C ASP A 92 -7.01 12.89 -8.56
N SER A 93 -7.40 11.70 -8.10
CA SER A 93 -7.24 10.46 -8.88
C SER A 93 -8.10 10.51 -10.13
N GLY A 94 -7.54 10.06 -11.26
CA GLY A 94 -8.26 10.01 -12.52
C GLY A 94 -7.37 10.16 -13.75
N LEU A 95 -8.01 10.47 -14.87
CA LEU A 95 -7.36 10.62 -16.16
C LEU A 95 -7.05 12.08 -16.41
N TYR A 96 -5.77 12.37 -16.63
CA TYR A 96 -5.27 13.69 -17.01
C TYR A 96 -4.82 13.68 -18.46
N ILE A 97 -5.23 14.68 -19.22
CA ILE A 97 -4.90 14.81 -20.64
C ILE A 97 -4.40 16.23 -20.90
N ALA A 98 -3.22 16.35 -21.51
CA ALA A 98 -2.78 17.62 -22.10
C ALA A 98 -3.28 17.70 -23.55
N LYS A 99 -3.86 18.83 -23.89
CA LYS A 99 -4.37 19.12 -25.24
C LYS A 99 -3.85 20.45 -25.74
N SER A 100 -3.39 20.49 -26.97
CA SER A 100 -3.11 21.73 -27.68
C SER A 100 -4.25 22.12 -28.61
N ILE A 101 -4.45 23.41 -28.77
CA ILE A 101 -5.40 23.99 -29.73
C ILE A 101 -4.61 24.89 -30.66
N ASP A 102 -4.69 24.60 -31.94
CA ASP A 102 -4.11 25.37 -33.04
C ASP A 102 -5.20 25.78 -34.04
N GLU A 103 -4.81 26.14 -35.27
CA GLU A 103 -5.75 26.49 -36.33
C GLU A 103 -6.47 25.29 -36.95
N GLU A 104 -5.87 24.09 -36.82
CA GLU A 104 -6.40 22.84 -37.35
C GLU A 104 -7.38 22.18 -36.37
N GLY A 105 -7.38 22.58 -35.08
CA GLY A 105 -8.28 22.08 -34.07
C GLY A 105 -7.62 21.71 -32.74
N GLU A 106 -8.25 20.76 -32.03
CA GLU A 106 -7.78 20.28 -30.73
C GLU A 106 -7.04 18.94 -30.87
N ASN A 107 -5.81 18.89 -30.40
CA ASN A 107 -4.95 17.70 -30.45
C ASN A 107 -4.58 17.22 -29.06
N SER A 108 -4.70 15.93 -28.79
CA SER A 108 -4.20 15.30 -27.55
C SER A 108 -2.71 15.08 -27.63
N ILE A 109 -1.95 15.56 -26.62
CA ILE A 109 -0.48 15.49 -26.59
C ILE A 109 -0.03 14.30 -25.74
N VAL A 110 -0.55 14.18 -24.51
CA VAL A 110 -0.15 13.16 -23.55
C VAL A 110 -1.33 12.84 -22.62
N GLN A 111 -1.33 11.60 -22.13
CA GLN A 111 -2.31 11.12 -21.19
C GLN A 111 -1.64 10.46 -19.98
N TYR A 112 -2.15 10.72 -18.79
CA TYR A 112 -1.73 10.15 -17.51
C TYR A 112 -2.93 9.60 -16.75
N LYS A 113 -2.77 8.41 -16.16
CA LYS A 113 -3.65 7.91 -15.12
C LYS A 113 -2.99 8.19 -13.78
N LEU A 114 -3.55 9.09 -12.98
CA LEU A 114 -3.07 9.37 -11.62
C LEU A 114 -3.89 8.59 -10.60
N SER A 115 -3.23 7.91 -9.66
CA SER A 115 -3.84 7.27 -8.50
C SER A 115 -3.24 7.87 -7.23
N VAL A 116 -4.06 8.57 -6.47
CA VAL A 116 -3.68 9.15 -5.18
C VAL A 116 -4.19 8.24 -4.06
N LEU A 117 -3.27 7.67 -3.30
CA LEU A 117 -3.53 6.62 -2.32
C LEU A 117 -3.13 7.07 -0.91
N ASP A 118 -3.82 6.56 0.10
CA ASP A 118 -3.34 6.66 1.48
C ASP A 118 -2.13 5.76 1.70
N PRO A 119 -1.22 6.13 2.63
CA PRO A 119 -0.22 5.22 3.10
C PRO A 119 -0.88 4.03 3.84
N VAL A 120 -0.25 2.86 3.74
CA VAL A 120 -0.74 1.68 4.47
C VAL A 120 -0.48 1.82 5.97
N GLU A 121 -1.36 1.23 6.76
CA GLU A 121 -1.19 1.06 8.20
C GLU A 121 -0.20 -0.07 8.51
N SER A 122 0.38 -0.05 9.71
CA SER A 122 1.23 -1.15 10.19
C SER A 122 0.42 -2.43 10.31
N PRO A 123 0.90 -3.54 9.75
CA PRO A 123 0.21 -4.81 9.91
C PRO A 123 0.32 -5.33 11.33
N ILE A 124 -0.64 -6.15 11.74
CA ILE A 124 -0.65 -6.84 13.02
C ILE A 124 -0.19 -8.27 12.78
N LEU A 125 0.88 -8.67 13.48
CA LEU A 125 1.38 -10.05 13.47
C LEU A 125 1.12 -10.67 14.84
N THR A 126 0.24 -11.68 14.87
CA THR A 126 -0.22 -12.33 16.10
C THR A 126 0.15 -13.81 16.07
N PRO A 127 0.92 -14.31 17.04
CA PRO A 127 1.19 -15.73 17.22
C PRO A 127 0.06 -16.39 18.02
N VAL A 128 -0.33 -17.59 17.58
CA VAL A 128 -1.25 -18.48 18.31
C VAL A 128 -0.59 -19.85 18.45
N PRO A 129 -0.12 -20.25 19.63
CA PRO A 129 0.49 -21.55 19.83
C PRO A 129 -0.57 -22.65 19.76
N HIS A 130 -0.21 -23.79 19.13
CA HIS A 130 -1.10 -24.94 19.03
C HIS A 130 -1.09 -25.83 20.26
N GLN A 131 0.03 -25.87 20.96
CA GLN A 131 0.23 -26.69 22.16
C GLN A 131 1.04 -25.93 23.21
N LEU A 132 0.78 -26.23 24.47
CA LEU A 132 1.54 -25.70 25.61
C LEU A 132 2.91 -26.40 25.79
N SER A 133 3.37 -27.18 24.81
CA SER A 133 4.64 -27.88 24.86
C SER A 133 5.69 -27.11 24.06
N SER A 134 6.87 -26.99 24.64
CA SER A 134 7.99 -26.27 24.04
C SER A 134 8.71 -27.05 22.93
N ASP A 135 8.42 -28.34 22.76
CA ASP A 135 9.09 -29.20 21.78
C ASP A 135 8.13 -30.28 21.24
N PRO A 136 7.81 -30.29 19.90
CA PRO A 136 8.13 -29.24 18.93
C PRO A 136 7.30 -27.96 19.13
N CYS A 137 7.93 -26.81 18.98
CA CYS A 137 7.24 -25.52 19.03
C CYS A 137 6.42 -25.28 17.77
N ASN A 138 5.11 -25.49 17.86
CA ASN A 138 4.15 -25.28 16.74
C ASN A 138 3.29 -24.04 17.01
N VAL A 139 3.34 -23.09 16.10
CA VAL A 139 2.64 -21.81 16.19
C VAL A 139 1.94 -21.48 14.89
N THR A 140 0.68 -21.05 14.94
CA THR A 140 0.06 -20.39 13.81
C THR A 140 0.28 -18.88 13.93
N LEU A 141 0.93 -18.30 12.93
CA LEU A 141 1.06 -16.86 12.79
C LEU A 141 -0.08 -16.31 11.95
N THR A 142 -0.72 -15.29 12.46
CA THR A 142 -1.74 -14.52 11.74
C THR A 142 -1.18 -13.13 11.47
N CYS A 143 -1.06 -12.78 10.19
CA CYS A 143 -0.67 -11.46 9.73
C CYS A 143 -1.91 -10.79 9.13
N SER A 144 -2.32 -9.65 9.65
CA SER A 144 -3.48 -8.88 9.18
C SER A 144 -3.13 -7.42 8.93
N GLY A 145 -3.70 -6.87 7.87
CA GLY A 145 -3.57 -5.47 7.51
C GLY A 145 -4.63 -5.06 6.52
N HIS A 146 -5.23 -3.91 6.75
CA HIS A 146 -6.39 -3.44 5.98
C HIS A 146 -7.45 -4.52 5.88
N ASN A 147 -8.11 -4.95 5.11
CA ASN A 147 -9.10 -6.06 5.09
C ASN A 147 -8.50 -7.40 4.63
N LEU A 148 -7.17 -7.54 4.68
CA LEU A 148 -6.46 -8.75 4.29
C LEU A 148 -5.95 -9.50 5.53
N THR A 149 -5.96 -10.82 5.45
CA THR A 149 -5.41 -11.69 6.50
C THR A 149 -4.79 -12.92 5.87
N ILE A 150 -3.56 -13.22 6.26
CA ILE A 150 -2.87 -14.47 5.94
C ILE A 150 -2.52 -15.21 7.22
N ARG A 151 -2.53 -16.55 7.14
CA ARG A 151 -2.14 -17.44 8.23
C ARG A 151 -1.06 -18.38 7.73
N SER A 152 -0.04 -18.59 8.55
CA SER A 152 1.04 -19.52 8.29
C SER A 152 1.29 -20.39 9.51
N ASN A 153 1.48 -21.67 9.31
CA ASN A 153 1.88 -22.59 10.37
C ASN A 153 3.41 -22.65 10.40
N CYS A 154 3.94 -22.49 11.59
CA CYS A 154 5.38 -22.52 11.86
C CYS A 154 5.70 -23.68 12.78
N SER A 155 6.78 -24.39 12.50
CA SER A 155 7.33 -25.46 13.33
C SER A 155 8.84 -25.25 13.47
N ASN A 156 9.35 -25.11 14.68
CA ASN A 156 10.80 -24.94 14.95
C ASN A 156 11.46 -23.86 14.10
N ASP A 157 10.87 -22.65 14.04
CA ASP A 157 11.34 -21.49 13.25
C ASP A 157 11.21 -21.63 11.72
N VAL A 158 10.61 -22.70 11.21
CA VAL A 158 10.28 -22.87 9.80
C VAL A 158 8.81 -22.52 9.59
N CYS A 159 8.56 -21.48 8.80
CA CYS A 159 7.21 -21.02 8.45
C CYS A 159 6.98 -21.07 6.94
N GLU A 160 5.74 -21.32 6.55
CA GLU A 160 5.34 -21.22 5.16
C GLU A 160 5.23 -19.74 4.78
N GLU A 161 5.97 -19.33 3.75
CA GLU A 161 5.85 -17.96 3.21
C GLU A 161 4.55 -17.80 2.44
N LYS A 162 3.86 -16.68 2.63
CA LYS A 162 2.58 -16.40 2.00
C LYS A 162 2.50 -14.96 1.52
N LYS A 163 1.82 -14.78 0.40
CA LYS A 163 1.52 -13.46 -0.19
C LYS A 163 0.11 -13.47 -0.74
N ILE A 164 -0.64 -12.41 -0.47
CA ILE A 164 -1.92 -12.11 -1.10
C ILE A 164 -1.93 -10.68 -1.60
N GLU A 165 -2.68 -10.44 -2.67
CA GLU A 165 -2.80 -9.12 -3.29
C GLU A 165 -4.28 -8.84 -3.58
N SER A 166 -4.74 -7.65 -3.22
CA SER A 166 -6.08 -7.16 -3.54
C SER A 166 -6.12 -6.54 -4.95
N PRO A 167 -7.30 -6.45 -5.57
CA PRO A 167 -7.47 -5.77 -6.86
C PRO A 167 -7.01 -4.30 -6.86
N GLY A 168 -6.90 -3.66 -5.69
CA GLY A 168 -6.41 -2.30 -5.51
C GLY A 168 -4.88 -2.18 -5.39
N GLY A 169 -4.12 -3.27 -5.55
CA GLY A 169 -2.67 -3.29 -5.44
C GLY A 169 -2.16 -3.23 -4.00
N ILE A 170 -3.01 -3.54 -3.01
CA ILE A 170 -2.60 -3.72 -1.62
C ILE A 170 -2.07 -5.15 -1.48
N ILE A 171 -0.85 -5.27 -0.96
CA ILE A 171 -0.15 -6.54 -0.78
C ILE A 171 0.08 -6.79 0.69
N LEU A 172 -0.31 -7.97 1.16
CA LEU A 172 0.06 -8.50 2.46
C LEU A 172 0.93 -9.73 2.24
N SER A 173 2.13 -9.77 2.85
CA SER A 173 3.05 -10.89 2.72
C SER A 173 3.69 -11.24 4.05
N MET A 174 3.95 -12.52 4.27
CA MET A 174 4.68 -13.04 5.41
C MET A 174 5.84 -13.88 4.90
N TYR A 175 7.04 -13.58 5.40
CA TYR A 175 8.29 -14.24 5.00
C TYR A 175 9.27 -14.34 6.17
N VAL A 176 10.21 -15.26 6.05
CA VAL A 176 11.27 -15.50 7.03
C VAL A 176 12.60 -14.95 6.51
N SER A 177 13.32 -14.23 7.36
CA SER A 177 14.68 -13.75 7.09
C SER A 177 15.57 -14.03 8.29
N GLY A 178 16.43 -15.02 8.19
CA GLY A 178 17.18 -15.57 9.33
C GLY A 178 16.22 -16.14 10.37
N SER A 179 16.33 -15.69 11.62
CA SER A 179 15.41 -16.04 12.72
C SER A 179 14.20 -15.11 12.86
N THR A 180 14.05 -14.14 11.95
CA THR A 180 13.01 -13.12 12.03
C THR A 180 11.88 -13.41 11.05
N ILE A 181 10.67 -13.49 11.56
CA ILE A 181 9.45 -13.60 10.75
C ILE A 181 8.86 -12.21 10.59
N THR A 182 8.68 -11.83 9.36
CA THR A 182 8.19 -10.49 8.99
C THR A 182 6.84 -10.56 8.29
N CYS A 183 5.90 -9.79 8.78
CA CYS A 183 4.64 -9.46 8.11
C CYS A 183 4.81 -8.08 7.46
N ASN A 184 4.66 -8.01 6.14
CA ASN A 184 4.79 -6.79 5.36
C ASN A 184 3.46 -6.44 4.70
N HIS A 185 3.03 -5.20 4.89
CA HIS A 185 1.85 -4.60 4.29
C HIS A 185 2.29 -3.46 3.38
N SER A 186 1.91 -3.49 2.12
CA SER A 186 2.33 -2.49 1.13
C SER A 186 1.26 -2.17 0.10
N ASN A 187 1.38 -0.99 -0.48
CA ASN A 187 0.70 -0.56 -1.69
C ASN A 187 1.71 0.16 -2.60
N PRO A 188 1.32 0.66 -3.80
CA PRO A 188 2.25 1.33 -4.71
C PRO A 188 2.97 2.57 -4.16
N VAL A 189 2.53 3.15 -3.04
CA VAL A 189 3.09 4.40 -2.50
C VAL A 189 3.74 4.26 -1.13
N SER A 190 3.48 3.15 -0.41
CA SER A 190 3.97 2.99 0.97
C SER A 190 4.10 1.52 1.37
N TRP A 191 4.87 1.28 2.44
CA TRP A 191 4.95 -0.04 3.06
C TRP A 191 5.22 0.09 4.57
N LYS A 192 4.71 -0.89 5.34
CA LYS A 192 4.91 -1.04 6.78
C LYS A 192 5.18 -2.50 7.11
N LYS A 193 5.92 -2.73 8.19
CA LYS A 193 6.29 -4.07 8.65
C LYS A 193 5.99 -4.25 10.13
N SER A 194 5.65 -5.49 10.50
CA SER A 194 5.67 -6.00 11.86
C SER A 194 6.50 -7.28 11.87
N ALA A 195 7.31 -7.50 12.90
CA ALA A 195 8.22 -8.64 12.94
C ALA A 195 8.26 -9.28 14.33
N ILE A 196 8.46 -10.59 14.35
CA ILE A 196 8.71 -11.40 15.54
C ILE A 196 10.11 -12.02 15.38
N LYS A 197 10.96 -11.84 16.38
CA LYS A 197 12.24 -12.54 16.49
C LYS A 197 12.01 -13.81 17.28
N GLU A 198 12.49 -14.94 16.74
CA GLU A 198 12.53 -16.25 17.41
C GLU A 198 11.17 -16.76 17.93
N ILE A 199 10.55 -17.65 17.16
CA ILE A 199 9.29 -18.32 17.53
C ILE A 199 9.45 -19.08 18.84
N LYS A 200 10.66 -19.58 19.14
CA LYS A 200 10.96 -20.30 20.39
C LYS A 200 10.62 -19.46 21.62
N GLU A 201 10.91 -18.15 21.61
CA GLU A 201 10.55 -17.28 22.72
C GLU A 201 9.04 -17.26 23.01
N ILE A 202 8.21 -17.38 21.97
CA ILE A 202 6.75 -17.44 22.11
C ILE A 202 6.33 -18.72 22.80
N CYS A 203 6.90 -19.87 22.42
CA CYS A 203 6.60 -21.14 23.04
C CYS A 203 7.09 -21.20 24.48
N PHE A 204 8.25 -20.62 24.78
CA PHE A 204 8.77 -20.53 26.15
C PHE A 204 7.95 -19.60 27.04
N SER A 205 7.48 -18.47 26.51
CA SER A 205 6.69 -17.51 27.31
C SER A 205 5.31 -18.05 27.72
N ILE A 206 4.81 -19.07 27.01
CA ILE A 206 3.49 -19.69 27.24
C ILE A 206 3.62 -21.10 27.88
N GLY A 207 4.86 -21.61 27.99
CA GLY A 207 5.17 -22.94 28.49
C GLY A 207 4.87 -23.17 29.99
N PRO A 208 5.11 -24.38 30.50
CA PRO A 208 4.67 -24.85 31.80
C PRO A 208 5.19 -24.09 33.01
N THR A 209 6.16 -23.16 32.85
CA THR A 209 6.66 -22.32 33.94
C THR A 209 5.56 -21.48 34.59
N ASN A 210 4.61 -20.97 33.83
CA ASN A 210 3.47 -20.23 34.38
C ASN A 210 2.50 -21.17 35.07
N GLN A 211 2.28 -22.38 34.54
CA GLN A 211 1.41 -23.36 35.14
C GLN A 211 2.00 -23.92 36.44
N LEU A 212 3.31 -24.14 36.48
CA LEU A 212 4.01 -24.52 37.70
C LEU A 212 3.93 -23.44 38.78
N LEU A 213 4.10 -22.17 38.37
CA LEU A 213 3.98 -21.01 39.26
C LEU A 213 2.56 -20.91 39.84
N TYR A 214 1.49 -21.11 39.02
CA TYR A 214 0.12 -21.14 39.50
C TYR A 214 -0.13 -22.31 40.45
N ILE A 215 0.40 -23.48 40.18
CA ILE A 215 0.30 -24.66 41.07
C ILE A 215 1.01 -24.38 42.38
N VAL A 216 2.20 -23.84 42.39
CA VAL A 216 2.94 -23.51 43.59
C VAL A 216 2.24 -22.45 44.43
N ILE A 217 1.70 -21.41 43.81
CA ILE A 217 0.88 -20.38 44.47
C ILE A 217 -0.39 -21.02 45.09
N ALA A 218 -1.10 -21.84 44.34
CA ALA A 218 -2.30 -22.50 44.84
C ALA A 218 -2.00 -23.42 46.04
N LEU A 219 -0.93 -24.22 45.96
CA LEU A 219 -0.51 -25.10 47.05
C LEU A 219 -0.05 -24.30 48.28
N SER A 220 0.63 -23.18 48.10
CA SER A 220 1.06 -22.30 49.22
C SER A 220 -0.18 -21.65 49.90
N CYS A 221 -1.17 -21.23 49.14
CA CYS A 221 -2.43 -20.70 49.68
C CYS A 221 -3.19 -21.76 50.51
N VAL A 222 -3.28 -23.00 50.01
CA VAL A 222 -3.93 -24.10 50.73
C VAL A 222 -3.21 -24.42 52.03
N ALA A 223 -1.87 -24.47 52.01
CA ALA A 223 -1.06 -24.70 53.21
C ALA A 223 -1.25 -23.60 54.26
N LEU A 224 -1.32 -22.34 53.83
CA LEU A 224 -1.60 -21.20 54.72
C LEU A 224 -2.99 -21.29 55.37
N ILE A 225 -4.01 -21.67 54.61
CA ILE A 225 -5.37 -21.85 55.14
C ILE A 225 -5.41 -22.98 56.18
N LEU A 226 -4.72 -24.10 55.91
CA LEU A 226 -4.63 -25.22 56.86
C LEU A 226 -3.90 -24.83 58.14
N LEU A 227 -2.82 -24.08 58.07
CA LEU A 227 -2.09 -23.54 59.22
C LEU A 227 -3.00 -22.62 60.05
N LEU A 228 -3.73 -21.72 59.44
CA LEU A 228 -4.61 -20.80 60.16
C LEU A 228 -5.81 -21.55 60.83
N THR A 229 -6.34 -22.61 60.21
CA THR A 229 -7.37 -23.43 60.83
C THR A 229 -6.86 -24.21 62.04
N VAL A 230 -5.64 -24.74 62.00
CA VAL A 230 -5.04 -25.43 63.13
C VAL A 230 -4.76 -24.48 64.29
N ILE A 231 -4.25 -23.29 64.02
CA ILE A 231 -3.99 -22.26 65.04
C ILE A 231 -5.32 -21.78 65.66
N GLY A 232 -6.34 -21.55 64.85
CA GLY A 232 -7.70 -21.18 65.35
C GLY A 232 -8.38 -22.25 66.24
N CYS A 233 -8.10 -23.54 65.99
CA CYS A 233 -8.59 -24.63 66.81
C CYS A 233 -7.85 -24.80 68.17
N HIS A 234 -6.62 -24.28 68.31
CA HIS A 234 -5.84 -24.31 69.53
C HIS A 234 -6.11 -23.11 70.45
N THR A 235 -6.81 -22.09 69.99
CA THR A 235 -7.13 -20.86 70.72
C THR A 235 -8.57 -20.80 71.24
N THR A 236 -9.35 -21.82 71.03
CA THR A 236 -10.70 -22.07 71.65
C THR A 236 -10.62 -23.22 72.63
#